data_5c3da52f390fe8633f88aa9ba127011b
#
_entry.id   5c3da52f390fe8633f88aa9ba127011b
#
_cell.length_a   1.000
_cell.length_b   1.000
_cell.length_c   1.000
_cell.angle_alpha   90.00
_cell.angle_beta   90.00
_cell.angle_gamma   90.00
#
_symmetry.space_group_name_H-M   'P 1'
#
loop_
_entity.id
_entity.type
_entity.pdbx_description
1 polymer ?
#
loop_
_entity_poly.entity_id
_entity_poly.type
_entity_poly.pdbx_seq_one_letter_code
_entity_poly.pdbx_strand_id
1 'polypeptide(L)'
;MKPPSRFLISLFEQAVQNAQPLYCLPPHLPPPAKGRNVVLGAGKASAEMAKVLEDHWPGSLEGLVVTRYGHRVDCDQVEILEAGHPVPDQSGVEASVRMLELAQSLGPDDQAICLISGGGSALLTLPAPGLSLEDKQSVTASLLRCGATIHQMNTVRKHLSAIKGGRLAAACFPCLLYTSDAADEGLGVDLGGRRI
;
A
#
# COMPACT_ATOMS: atom_id res chain seq x y z
N MET A 1 -33.84 -17.00 21.72
CA MET A 1 -32.36 -16.77 21.57
C MET A 1 -31.92 -17.36 20.24
N LYS A 2 -31.15 -16.60 19.42
CA LYS A 2 -30.54 -17.17 18.23
C LYS A 2 -29.50 -18.23 18.65
N PRO A 3 -29.36 -19.34 17.91
CA PRO A 3 -28.35 -20.35 18.24
C PRO A 3 -26.94 -19.71 18.24
N PRO A 4 -26.03 -20.14 19.13
CA PRO A 4 -24.70 -19.56 19.28
C PRO A 4 -23.91 -19.41 17.97
N SER A 5 -24.09 -20.36 17.04
CA SER A 5 -23.47 -20.33 15.71
C SER A 5 -23.93 -19.14 14.86
N ARG A 6 -25.23 -18.81 14.87
CA ARG A 6 -25.75 -17.64 14.14
C ARG A 6 -25.28 -16.32 14.72
N PHE A 7 -25.12 -16.27 16.02
CA PHE A 7 -24.56 -15.09 16.69
C PHE A 7 -23.08 -14.88 16.30
N LEU A 8 -22.26 -15.93 16.34
CA LEU A 8 -20.86 -15.86 15.94
C LEU A 8 -20.69 -15.48 14.46
N ILE A 9 -21.52 -16.05 13.57
CA ILE A 9 -21.52 -15.68 12.15
C ILE A 9 -21.85 -14.20 12.00
N SER A 10 -22.89 -13.69 12.69
CA SER A 10 -23.25 -12.27 12.59
C SER A 10 -22.16 -11.33 13.11
N LEU A 11 -21.40 -11.72 14.14
CA LEU A 11 -20.25 -10.95 14.61
C LEU A 11 -19.11 -10.93 13.58
N PHE A 12 -18.84 -12.07 12.96
CA PHE A 12 -17.83 -12.16 11.90
C PHE A 12 -18.21 -11.29 10.69
N GLU A 13 -19.45 -11.40 10.22
CA GLU A 13 -19.98 -10.59 9.12
C GLU A 13 -19.89 -9.08 9.43
N GLN A 14 -20.24 -8.70 10.64
CA GLN A 14 -20.14 -7.31 11.11
C GLN A 14 -18.68 -6.82 11.13
N ALA A 15 -17.75 -7.64 11.63
CA ALA A 15 -16.33 -7.31 11.65
C ALA A 15 -15.77 -7.13 10.22
N VAL A 16 -16.10 -8.06 9.32
CA VAL A 16 -15.71 -7.97 7.90
C VAL A 16 -16.30 -6.74 7.25
N GLN A 17 -17.59 -6.46 7.47
CA GLN A 17 -18.26 -5.29 6.91
C GLN A 17 -17.61 -3.98 7.38
N ASN A 18 -17.34 -3.84 8.67
CA ASN A 18 -16.74 -2.62 9.23
C ASN A 18 -15.28 -2.41 8.74
N ALA A 19 -14.60 -3.47 8.32
CA ALA A 19 -13.25 -3.40 7.76
C ALA A 19 -13.21 -3.13 6.24
N GLN A 20 -14.37 -3.07 5.58
CA GLN A 20 -14.40 -2.74 4.14
C GLN A 20 -14.02 -1.28 3.91
N PRO A 21 -13.25 -0.96 2.84
CA PRO A 21 -12.85 0.42 2.52
C PRO A 21 -14.00 1.41 2.51
N LEU A 22 -15.16 1.01 2.00
CA LEU A 22 -16.37 1.84 1.95
C LEU A 22 -16.81 2.38 3.32
N TYR A 23 -16.58 1.64 4.39
CA TYR A 23 -17.02 2.02 5.74
C TYR A 23 -15.89 2.62 6.58
N CYS A 24 -14.65 2.14 6.40
CA CYS A 24 -13.54 2.57 7.24
C CYS A 24 -12.74 3.76 6.67
N LEU A 25 -12.72 3.97 5.34
CA LEU A 25 -11.88 5.01 4.75
C LEU A 25 -12.50 6.43 4.78
N PRO A 26 -13.77 6.66 4.37
CA PRO A 26 -14.32 8.01 4.22
C PRO A 26 -14.23 8.90 5.47
N PRO A 27 -14.45 8.39 6.71
CA PRO A 27 -14.35 9.22 7.91
C PRO A 27 -12.93 9.75 8.20
N HIS A 28 -11.91 9.19 7.57
CA HIS A 28 -10.50 9.48 7.82
C HIS A 28 -9.81 10.19 6.64
N LEU A 29 -10.57 10.61 5.63
CA LEU A 29 -9.98 11.33 4.50
C LEU A 29 -9.48 12.71 4.94
N PRO A 30 -8.26 13.11 4.52
CA PRO A 30 -7.76 14.44 4.82
C PRO A 30 -8.49 15.49 3.97
N PRO A 31 -8.44 16.76 4.35
CA PRO A 31 -8.89 17.85 3.45
C PRO A 31 -7.96 17.93 2.23
N PRO A 32 -8.48 18.37 1.07
CA PRO A 32 -7.65 18.60 -0.12
C PRO A 32 -6.53 19.60 0.13
N ALA A 33 -5.36 19.34 -0.45
CA ALA A 33 -4.26 20.29 -0.49
C ALA A 33 -4.53 21.44 -1.46
N LYS A 34 -3.71 22.48 -1.37
CA LYS A 34 -3.76 23.61 -2.33
C LYS A 34 -3.24 23.25 -3.71
N GLY A 35 -2.25 22.36 -3.76
CA GLY A 35 -1.66 21.81 -4.96
C GLY A 35 -2.34 20.52 -5.42
N ARG A 36 -1.54 19.59 -5.94
CA ARG A 36 -2.01 18.29 -6.41
C ARG A 36 -2.34 17.36 -5.22
N ASN A 37 -3.36 16.53 -5.41
CA ASN A 37 -3.69 15.46 -4.48
C ASN A 37 -3.38 14.13 -5.17
N VAL A 38 -2.30 13.49 -4.73
CA VAL A 38 -1.71 12.35 -5.42
C VAL A 38 -1.88 11.08 -4.60
N VAL A 39 -2.45 10.06 -5.21
CA VAL A 39 -2.68 8.75 -4.58
C VAL A 39 -1.52 7.81 -4.92
N LEU A 40 -0.89 7.25 -3.90
CA LEU A 40 0.15 6.24 -4.01
C LEU A 40 -0.31 5.00 -3.24
N GLY A 41 -0.46 3.86 -3.89
CA GLY A 41 -1.01 2.72 -3.17
C GLY A 41 -0.44 1.37 -3.60
N ALA A 42 -0.43 0.42 -2.67
CA ALA A 42 -0.09 -0.96 -2.97
C ALA A 42 -0.70 -1.95 -1.99
N GLY A 43 -1.34 -2.97 -2.52
CA GLY A 43 -1.91 -4.05 -1.72
C GLY A 43 -3.12 -4.70 -2.38
N LYS A 44 -3.59 -5.78 -1.78
CA LYS A 44 -4.72 -6.56 -2.33
C LYS A 44 -6.05 -5.80 -2.31
N ALA A 45 -6.23 -4.88 -1.36
CA ALA A 45 -7.43 -4.05 -1.23
C ALA A 45 -7.20 -2.60 -1.72
N SER A 46 -5.96 -2.24 -2.10
CA SER A 46 -5.63 -0.83 -2.39
C SER A 46 -6.34 -0.28 -3.62
N ALA A 47 -6.70 -1.12 -4.60
CA ALA A 47 -7.53 -0.69 -5.73
C ALA A 47 -8.95 -0.31 -5.30
N GLU A 48 -9.57 -1.09 -4.41
CA GLU A 48 -10.87 -0.77 -3.84
C GLU A 48 -10.80 0.48 -2.94
N MET A 49 -9.72 0.62 -2.15
CA MET A 49 -9.47 1.84 -1.37
C MET A 49 -9.36 3.07 -2.27
N ALA A 50 -8.68 2.96 -3.42
CA ALA A 50 -8.57 4.05 -4.38
C ALA A 50 -9.94 4.43 -4.97
N LYS A 51 -10.76 3.46 -5.32
CA LYS A 51 -12.12 3.70 -5.81
C LYS A 51 -12.99 4.40 -4.77
N VAL A 52 -12.97 3.93 -3.54
CA VAL A 52 -13.71 4.56 -2.43
C VAL A 52 -13.20 5.98 -2.17
N LEU A 53 -11.89 6.19 -2.19
CA LEU A 53 -11.31 7.53 -2.07
C LEU A 53 -11.82 8.45 -3.19
N GLU A 54 -11.75 8.01 -4.44
CA GLU A 54 -12.17 8.77 -5.61
C GLU A 54 -13.65 9.16 -5.55
N ASP A 55 -14.51 8.21 -5.15
CA ASP A 55 -15.96 8.43 -5.03
C ASP A 55 -16.34 9.43 -3.93
N HIS A 56 -15.46 9.64 -2.94
CA HIS A 56 -15.71 10.53 -1.81
C HIS A 56 -14.83 11.79 -1.82
N TRP A 57 -13.95 11.94 -2.78
CA TRP A 57 -13.02 13.07 -2.85
C TRP A 57 -13.65 14.29 -3.49
N PRO A 58 -13.58 15.47 -2.85
CA PRO A 58 -14.28 16.66 -3.33
C PRO A 58 -13.54 17.45 -4.43
N GLY A 59 -12.65 16.82 -5.18
CA GLY A 59 -11.86 17.53 -6.20
C GLY A 59 -11.13 16.58 -7.15
N SER A 60 -10.10 17.08 -7.80
CA SER A 60 -9.27 16.27 -8.67
C SER A 60 -8.29 15.43 -7.88
N LEU A 61 -8.11 14.21 -8.35
CA LEU A 61 -7.06 13.27 -7.92
C LEU A 61 -6.21 12.89 -9.13
N GLU A 62 -4.99 12.52 -8.87
CA GLU A 62 -4.16 11.75 -9.78
C GLU A 62 -3.41 10.69 -8.98
N GLY A 63 -2.88 9.68 -9.60
CA GLY A 63 -2.09 8.72 -8.85
C GLY A 63 -1.99 7.35 -9.47
N LEU A 64 -1.32 6.48 -8.72
CA LEU A 64 -0.98 5.14 -9.13
C LEU A 64 -1.12 4.17 -7.96
N VAL A 65 -1.90 3.12 -8.18
CA VAL A 65 -2.10 2.04 -7.21
C VAL A 65 -1.75 0.70 -7.83
N VAL A 66 -1.00 -0.13 -7.10
CA VAL A 66 -0.61 -1.47 -7.54
C VAL A 66 -1.37 -2.51 -6.75
N THR A 67 -2.12 -3.36 -7.45
CA THR A 67 -2.80 -4.50 -6.87
C THR A 67 -2.35 -5.82 -7.50
N ARG A 68 -2.82 -6.95 -7.01
CA ARG A 68 -2.51 -8.25 -7.61
C ARG A 68 -3.37 -8.51 -8.84
N TYR A 69 -2.90 -9.36 -9.73
CA TYR A 69 -3.67 -9.79 -10.91
C TYR A 69 -5.08 -10.27 -10.54
N GLY A 70 -6.07 -9.83 -11.35
CA GLY A 70 -7.48 -10.15 -11.18
C GLY A 70 -8.18 -9.36 -10.06
N HIS A 71 -7.54 -8.30 -9.54
CA HIS A 71 -8.09 -7.43 -8.49
C HIS A 71 -8.15 -5.94 -8.90
N ARG A 72 -8.10 -5.68 -10.19
CA ARG A 72 -8.31 -4.35 -10.73
C ARG A 72 -9.72 -3.87 -10.41
N VAL A 73 -9.82 -2.60 -10.03
CA VAL A 73 -11.10 -1.85 -9.91
C VAL A 73 -10.99 -0.66 -10.83
N ASP A 74 -12.03 -0.36 -11.59
CA ASP A 74 -12.02 0.77 -12.51
C ASP A 74 -12.17 2.08 -11.74
N CYS A 75 -11.17 2.93 -11.88
CA CYS A 75 -11.11 4.30 -11.38
C CYS A 75 -11.01 5.26 -12.57
N ASP A 76 -11.56 6.46 -12.43
CA ASP A 76 -11.55 7.47 -13.50
C ASP A 76 -10.29 8.36 -13.45
N GLN A 77 -9.75 8.58 -12.25
CA GLN A 77 -8.65 9.51 -11.99
C GLN A 77 -7.36 8.82 -11.51
N VAL A 78 -7.48 7.68 -10.83
CA VAL A 78 -6.35 6.92 -10.29
C VAL A 78 -6.05 5.73 -11.17
N GLU A 79 -4.82 5.63 -11.67
CA GLU A 79 -4.40 4.49 -12.47
C GLU A 79 -4.20 3.25 -11.59
N ILE A 80 -4.84 2.14 -11.98
CA ILE A 80 -4.68 0.86 -11.28
C ILE A 80 -3.81 -0.06 -12.13
N LEU A 81 -2.67 -0.45 -11.57
CA LEU A 81 -1.77 -1.45 -12.16
C LEU A 81 -1.87 -2.79 -11.44
N GLU A 82 -1.58 -3.85 -12.16
CA GLU A 82 -1.56 -5.20 -11.61
C GLU A 82 -0.16 -5.80 -11.66
N ALA A 83 0.21 -6.53 -10.60
CA ALA A 83 1.52 -7.15 -10.47
C ALA A 83 1.45 -8.49 -9.74
N GLY A 84 2.55 -9.23 -9.76
CA GLY A 84 2.68 -10.55 -9.16
C GLY A 84 2.63 -10.54 -7.62
N HIS A 85 1.79 -11.42 -7.08
CA HIS A 85 1.68 -11.67 -5.65
C HIS A 85 1.31 -13.16 -5.41
N PRO A 86 1.97 -13.91 -4.53
CA PRO A 86 2.98 -13.48 -3.54
C PRO A 86 4.42 -13.35 -4.09
N VAL A 87 4.68 -13.84 -5.30
CA VAL A 87 6.00 -13.75 -5.93
C VAL A 87 6.05 -12.46 -6.74
N PRO A 88 7.01 -11.55 -6.44
CA PRO A 88 7.19 -10.32 -7.21
C PRO A 88 7.59 -10.61 -8.66
N ASP A 89 7.14 -9.75 -9.57
CA ASP A 89 7.44 -9.82 -11.00
C ASP A 89 7.93 -8.48 -11.57
N GLN A 90 8.19 -8.45 -12.87
CA GLN A 90 8.67 -7.28 -13.58
C GLN A 90 7.63 -6.14 -13.59
N SER A 91 6.33 -6.47 -13.67
CA SER A 91 5.26 -5.46 -13.60
C SER A 91 5.30 -4.69 -12.26
N GLY A 92 5.60 -5.38 -11.17
CA GLY A 92 5.79 -4.75 -9.85
C GLY A 92 7.01 -3.84 -9.79
N VAL A 93 8.08 -4.16 -10.52
CA VAL A 93 9.26 -3.29 -10.64
C VAL A 93 8.91 -2.02 -11.40
N GLU A 94 8.29 -2.14 -12.57
CA GLU A 94 7.88 -1.02 -13.42
C GLU A 94 6.90 -0.08 -12.70
N ALA A 95 5.91 -0.64 -12.04
CA ALA A 95 4.97 0.12 -11.22
C ALA A 95 5.67 0.86 -10.07
N SER A 96 6.66 0.21 -9.43
CA SER A 96 7.43 0.83 -8.33
C SER A 96 8.33 1.97 -8.82
N VAL A 97 8.91 1.87 -10.00
CA VAL A 97 9.68 2.96 -10.63
C VAL A 97 8.78 4.16 -10.87
N ARG A 98 7.65 3.96 -11.55
CA ARG A 98 6.67 5.02 -11.84
C ARG A 98 6.13 5.68 -10.56
N MET A 99 5.84 4.89 -9.54
CA MET A 99 5.39 5.40 -8.25
C MET A 99 6.45 6.26 -7.57
N LEU A 100 7.71 5.87 -7.64
CA LEU A 100 8.82 6.65 -7.07
C LEU A 100 9.04 7.96 -7.84
N GLU A 101 8.97 7.93 -9.16
CA GLU A 101 9.05 9.13 -10.01
C GLU A 101 7.91 10.10 -9.70
N LEU A 102 6.68 9.60 -9.57
CA LEU A 102 5.53 10.40 -9.20
C LEU A 102 5.72 11.03 -7.80
N ALA A 103 6.18 10.24 -6.82
CA ALA A 103 6.47 10.74 -5.48
C ALA A 103 7.53 11.86 -5.48
N GLN A 104 8.60 11.71 -6.28
CA GLN A 104 9.66 12.70 -6.41
C GLN A 104 9.24 13.99 -7.14
N SER A 105 8.14 13.96 -7.87
CA SER A 105 7.60 15.13 -8.58
C SER A 105 6.78 16.07 -7.69
N LEU A 106 6.53 15.69 -6.43
CA LEU A 106 5.66 16.43 -5.52
C LEU A 106 6.35 17.65 -4.91
N GLY A 107 5.62 18.75 -4.83
CA GLY A 107 6.06 20.00 -4.24
C GLY A 107 5.46 20.26 -2.84
N PRO A 108 5.82 21.37 -2.19
CA PRO A 108 5.40 21.68 -0.83
C PRO A 108 3.90 21.96 -0.66
N ASP A 109 3.20 22.34 -1.74
CA ASP A 109 1.76 22.59 -1.72
C ASP A 109 0.94 21.34 -2.09
N ASP A 110 1.62 20.27 -2.52
CA ASP A 110 1.01 19.00 -2.90
C ASP A 110 0.77 18.08 -1.67
N GLN A 111 -0.10 17.11 -1.84
CA GLN A 111 -0.37 16.09 -0.83
C GLN A 111 -0.27 14.70 -1.45
N ALA A 112 0.46 13.81 -0.78
CA ALA A 112 0.47 12.38 -1.11
C ALA A 112 -0.45 11.61 -0.15
N ILE A 113 -1.39 10.85 -0.71
CA ILE A 113 -2.29 9.97 0.04
C ILE A 113 -1.86 8.54 -0.22
N CYS A 114 -1.28 7.87 0.78
CA CYS A 114 -0.78 6.51 0.67
C CYS A 114 -1.83 5.49 1.10
N LEU A 115 -2.29 4.66 0.17
CA LEU A 115 -3.27 3.59 0.39
C LEU A 115 -2.57 2.23 0.42
N ILE A 116 -2.18 1.79 1.61
CA ILE A 116 -1.44 0.53 1.80
C ILE A 116 -2.36 -0.53 2.38
N SER A 117 -2.28 -1.74 1.86
CA SER A 117 -3.00 -2.89 2.37
C SER A 117 -2.18 -4.18 2.31
N GLY A 118 -2.73 -5.29 2.80
CA GLY A 118 -2.04 -6.57 2.83
C GLY A 118 -1.51 -7.00 1.46
N GLY A 119 -0.26 -7.47 1.40
CA GLY A 119 0.41 -7.90 0.17
C GLY A 119 1.26 -6.83 -0.51
N GLY A 120 1.18 -5.57 -0.11
CA GLY A 120 1.94 -4.46 -0.70
C GLY A 120 3.45 -4.71 -0.77
N SER A 121 4.01 -5.49 0.15
CA SER A 121 5.44 -5.80 0.14
C SER A 121 5.91 -6.64 -1.06
N ALA A 122 5.07 -7.45 -1.66
CA ALA A 122 5.41 -8.16 -2.91
C ALA A 122 5.14 -7.26 -4.13
N LEU A 123 4.07 -6.49 -4.10
CA LEU A 123 3.62 -5.62 -5.18
C LEU A 123 4.55 -4.40 -5.38
N LEU A 124 4.99 -3.76 -4.29
CA LEU A 124 6.02 -2.71 -4.36
C LEU A 124 7.39 -3.34 -4.35
N THR A 125 7.88 -3.70 -5.51
CA THR A 125 9.18 -4.36 -5.67
C THR A 125 10.12 -3.53 -6.53
N LEU A 126 11.01 -2.80 -5.89
CA LEU A 126 12.13 -2.11 -6.55
C LEU A 126 13.43 -2.57 -5.90
N PRO A 127 14.31 -3.29 -6.63
CA PRO A 127 15.62 -3.65 -6.13
C PRO A 127 16.47 -2.41 -5.78
N ALA A 128 17.32 -2.53 -4.76
CA ALA A 128 18.33 -1.52 -4.47
C ALA A 128 19.35 -1.44 -5.62
N PRO A 129 20.04 -0.32 -5.83
CA PRO A 129 21.06 -0.20 -6.87
C PRO A 129 22.08 -1.33 -6.82
N GLY A 130 22.36 -1.94 -7.97
CA GLY A 130 23.28 -3.06 -8.11
C GLY A 130 22.68 -4.44 -7.81
N LEU A 131 21.38 -4.53 -7.50
CA LEU A 131 20.67 -5.79 -7.32
C LEU A 131 19.64 -6.01 -8.42
N SER A 132 19.45 -7.26 -8.80
CA SER A 132 18.37 -7.68 -9.70
C SER A 132 17.12 -8.12 -8.92
N LEU A 133 16.03 -8.34 -9.66
CA LEU A 133 14.80 -8.93 -9.10
C LEU A 133 15.07 -10.38 -8.64
N GLU A 134 15.86 -11.13 -9.42
CA GLU A 134 16.26 -12.51 -9.13
C GLU A 134 17.07 -12.59 -7.82
N ASP A 135 17.96 -11.64 -7.57
CA ASP A 135 18.73 -11.57 -6.32
C ASP A 135 17.78 -11.43 -5.12
N LYS A 136 16.80 -10.52 -5.21
CA LYS A 136 15.80 -10.35 -4.16
C LYS A 136 14.92 -11.59 -3.93
N GLN A 137 14.52 -12.26 -5.01
CA GLN A 137 13.76 -13.51 -4.94
C GLN A 137 14.58 -14.60 -4.29
N SER A 138 15.85 -14.78 -4.67
CA SER A 138 16.79 -15.74 -4.13
C SER A 138 17.03 -15.55 -2.63
N VAL A 139 17.30 -14.31 -2.20
CA VAL A 139 17.45 -13.97 -0.78
C VAL A 139 16.17 -14.25 0.00
N THR A 140 15.01 -13.88 -0.52
CA THR A 140 13.72 -14.14 0.12
C THR A 140 13.47 -15.65 0.28
N ALA A 141 13.75 -16.44 -0.74
CA ALA A 141 13.63 -17.90 -0.68
C ALA A 141 14.61 -18.50 0.34
N SER A 142 15.81 -17.97 0.46
CA SER A 142 16.80 -18.41 1.44
C SER A 142 16.39 -18.09 2.88
N LEU A 143 15.81 -16.90 3.12
CA LEU A 143 15.27 -16.50 4.41
C LEU A 143 14.10 -17.41 4.85
N LEU A 144 13.23 -17.79 3.91
CA LEU A 144 12.15 -18.73 4.18
C LEU A 144 12.68 -20.11 4.56
N ARG A 145 13.69 -20.62 3.82
CA ARG A 145 14.29 -21.94 4.08
C ARG A 145 15.03 -22.03 5.41
N CYS A 146 15.67 -20.96 5.86
CA CYS A 146 16.39 -20.95 7.15
C CYS A 146 15.47 -20.71 8.37
N GLY A 147 14.16 -20.56 8.16
CA GLY A 147 13.19 -20.35 9.24
C GLY A 147 13.28 -18.97 9.89
N ALA A 148 13.76 -17.95 9.16
CA ALA A 148 13.80 -16.58 9.65
C ALA A 148 12.39 -16.08 10.04
N THR A 149 12.30 -15.36 11.15
CA THR A 149 11.05 -14.73 11.56
C THR A 149 10.65 -13.63 10.59
N ILE A 150 9.36 -13.27 10.58
CA ILE A 150 8.86 -12.19 9.69
C ILE A 150 9.59 -10.87 9.93
N HIS A 151 9.95 -10.55 11.17
CA HIS A 151 10.71 -9.35 11.50
C HIS A 151 12.11 -9.37 10.90
N GLN A 152 12.84 -10.49 11.02
CA GLN A 152 14.16 -10.67 10.40
C GLN A 152 14.07 -10.56 8.87
N MET A 153 13.10 -11.25 8.27
CA MET A 153 12.86 -11.17 6.84
C MET A 153 12.59 -9.75 6.38
N ASN A 154 11.70 -9.02 7.05
CA ASN A 154 11.38 -7.64 6.69
C ASN A 154 12.56 -6.70 6.90
N THR A 155 13.40 -6.92 7.91
CA THR A 155 14.64 -6.16 8.11
C THR A 155 15.57 -6.29 6.90
N VAL A 156 15.85 -7.51 6.45
CA VAL A 156 16.68 -7.75 5.27
C VAL A 156 16.02 -7.17 4.00
N ARG A 157 14.76 -7.46 3.78
CA ARG A 157 14.01 -7.03 2.59
C ARG A 157 13.94 -5.51 2.43
N LYS A 158 13.87 -4.75 3.55
CA LYS A 158 13.94 -3.27 3.51
C LYS A 158 15.28 -2.77 2.99
N HIS A 159 16.38 -3.41 3.35
CA HIS A 159 17.73 -3.04 2.88
C HIS A 159 17.96 -3.35 1.41
N LEU A 160 17.34 -4.41 0.89
CA LEU A 160 17.43 -4.81 -0.51
C LEU A 160 16.47 -4.04 -1.45
N SER A 161 15.89 -2.94 -0.99
CA SER A 161 14.85 -2.24 -1.74
C SER A 161 15.15 -0.75 -1.86
N ALA A 162 14.92 -0.18 -3.04
CA ALA A 162 15.01 1.26 -3.29
C ALA A 162 13.73 2.03 -2.91
N ILE A 163 12.62 1.34 -2.59
CA ILE A 163 11.32 1.98 -2.30
C ILE A 163 10.82 1.75 -0.87
N LYS A 164 11.23 0.63 -0.22
CA LYS A 164 10.81 0.26 1.14
C LYS A 164 11.63 0.95 2.23
N GLY A 165 11.22 0.74 3.51
CA GLY A 165 11.97 1.25 4.66
C GLY A 165 11.95 2.77 4.76
N GLY A 166 10.80 3.39 4.45
CA GLY A 166 10.61 4.83 4.50
C GLY A 166 11.07 5.59 3.24
N ARG A 167 11.68 4.90 2.24
CA ARG A 167 12.24 5.57 1.06
C ARG A 167 11.15 6.21 0.17
N LEU A 168 9.99 5.57 0.02
CA LEU A 168 8.87 6.19 -0.70
C LEU A 168 8.39 7.46 0.02
N ALA A 169 8.24 7.41 1.34
CA ALA A 169 7.86 8.58 2.12
C ALA A 169 8.91 9.71 2.03
N ALA A 170 10.21 9.35 2.07
CA ALA A 170 11.28 10.32 1.86
C ALA A 170 11.27 10.93 0.46
N ALA A 171 10.88 10.17 -0.57
CA ALA A 171 10.75 10.65 -1.94
C ALA A 171 9.60 11.65 -2.11
N CYS A 172 8.56 11.58 -1.26
CA CYS A 172 7.46 12.54 -1.27
C CYS A 172 7.84 13.91 -0.68
N PHE A 173 8.97 14.02 0.04
CA PHE A 173 9.37 15.32 0.62
C PHE A 173 9.61 16.36 -0.50
N PRO A 174 9.10 17.61 -0.36
CA PRO A 174 8.55 18.25 0.84
C PRO A 174 7.00 18.26 0.95
N CYS A 175 6.29 17.41 0.23
CA CYS A 175 4.83 17.40 0.28
C CYS A 175 4.28 16.89 1.64
N LEU A 176 3.01 17.19 1.90
CA LEU A 176 2.27 16.59 3.01
C LEU A 176 1.99 15.12 2.71
N LEU A 177 2.47 14.21 3.56
CA LEU A 177 2.23 12.79 3.43
C LEU A 177 1.12 12.34 4.39
N TYR A 178 0.05 11.79 3.83
CA TYR A 178 -1.03 11.16 4.58
C TYR A 178 -1.06 9.66 4.29
N THR A 179 -1.13 8.82 5.33
CA THR A 179 -1.13 7.37 5.18
C THR A 179 -2.40 6.78 5.79
N SER A 180 -3.07 5.90 5.05
CA SER A 180 -4.07 4.99 5.58
C SER A 180 -3.59 3.56 5.39
N ASP A 181 -3.43 2.83 6.47
CA ASP A 181 -3.03 1.42 6.47
C ASP A 181 -4.16 0.58 7.07
N ALA A 182 -4.90 -0.11 6.21
CA ALA A 182 -5.98 -0.99 6.64
C ALA A 182 -5.48 -2.33 7.24
N ALA A 183 -4.18 -2.64 7.13
CA ALA A 183 -3.65 -3.95 7.48
C ALA A 183 -2.99 -4.03 8.85
N ASP A 184 -2.56 -2.91 9.44
CA ASP A 184 -1.65 -2.91 10.59
C ASP A 184 -2.24 -2.41 11.91
N GLU A 185 -3.46 -1.88 11.92
CA GLU A 185 -4.10 -1.39 13.15
C GLU A 185 -4.37 -2.49 14.20
N GLY A 186 -4.32 -3.76 13.80
CA GLY A 186 -4.54 -4.90 14.69
C GLY A 186 -3.29 -5.63 15.19
N LEU A 187 -2.11 -5.38 14.63
CA LEU A 187 -0.91 -6.19 14.90
C LEU A 187 0.34 -5.42 15.32
N GLY A 188 0.22 -4.12 15.62
CA GLY A 188 1.32 -3.36 16.23
C GLY A 188 2.62 -3.38 15.43
N VAL A 189 2.56 -3.31 14.11
CA VAL A 189 3.76 -3.10 13.31
C VAL A 189 4.18 -1.65 13.46
N ASP A 190 5.08 -1.42 14.41
CA ASP A 190 5.78 -0.16 14.55
C ASP A 190 6.59 0.11 13.27
N LEU A 191 6.01 0.86 12.34
CA LEU A 191 6.68 1.33 11.14
C LEU A 191 7.65 2.49 11.43
N GLY A 192 7.94 2.77 12.70
CA GLY A 192 8.89 3.80 13.11
C GLY A 192 8.46 5.21 12.67
N GLY A 193 7.18 5.41 12.46
CA GLY A 193 6.60 6.69 12.09
C GLY A 193 6.52 7.60 13.31
N ARG A 194 7.49 8.49 13.48
CA ARG A 194 7.26 9.68 14.29
C ARG A 194 6.10 10.44 13.64
N ARG A 195 5.04 10.66 14.43
CA ARG A 195 4.15 11.78 14.16
C ARG A 195 5.00 13.06 14.20
N ILE A 196 5.08 13.72 13.08
CA ILE A 196 5.56 15.11 13.03
C ILE A 196 4.33 15.99 13.19
#